data_edba3d535d87acbcc86a388193990ad7
#
_entry.id   edba3d535d87acbcc86a388193990ad7
#
_cell.length_a   1.000
_cell.length_b   1.000
_cell.length_c   1.000
_cell.angle_alpha   90.00
_cell.angle_beta   90.00
_cell.angle_gamma   90.00
#
_symmetry.space_group_name_H-M   'P 1'
#
loop_
_entity.id
_entity.type
_entity.pdbx_description
1 polymer ?
#
loop_
_entity_poly.entity_id
_entity_poly.type
_entity_poly.pdbx_seq_one_letter_code
_entity_poly.pdbx_strand_id
1 'polypeptide(L)'
;MTATRTRTNDEWVEDLREPGQRREAALDDLRQVLANGLTRGLVGQVDTAAPEFDALVDDFVQEALLKVLDNLESFAGRSLFTTWANKIALNLGLTELRRKRWRDSSLDQLTQTEDGDFTPSFMADLSPRP
;
A
#
# COMPACT_ATOMS: atom_id res chain seq x y z
N MET A 1 19.38 -6.09 -16.86
CA MET A 1 19.51 -6.10 -16.16
C MET A 1 19.08 -5.69 -15.39
N THR A 2 18.81 -5.56 -15.24
CA THR A 2 18.65 -5.39 -14.64
C THR A 2 18.21 -5.41 -13.67
N ALA A 3 18.32 -5.53 -13.59
CA ALA A 3 17.91 -5.98 -12.43
C ALA A 3 17.93 -5.04 -11.40
N THR A 4 17.13 -5.18 -10.48
CA THR A 4 17.01 -4.37 -9.38
C THR A 4 18.23 -4.50 -8.58
N ARG A 5 18.90 -3.44 -8.34
CA ARG A 5 20.01 -3.43 -7.46
C ARG A 5 19.55 -3.65 -6.09
N THR A 6 20.27 -4.39 -5.32
CA THR A 6 19.98 -4.56 -3.91
C THR A 6 20.56 -3.39 -3.15
N ARG A 7 19.74 -2.62 -2.51
CA ARG A 7 20.19 -1.49 -1.70
C ARG A 7 20.13 -1.87 -0.24
N THR A 8 21.06 -1.37 0.53
CA THR A 8 20.99 -1.52 1.97
C THR A 8 19.93 -0.56 2.51
N ASN A 9 19.56 -0.75 3.75
CA ASN A 9 18.60 0.15 4.39
C ASN A 9 19.07 1.59 4.32
N ASP A 10 20.33 1.81 4.61
CA ASP A 10 20.87 3.16 4.59
C ASP A 10 20.84 3.75 3.20
N GLU A 11 21.14 2.95 2.21
CA GLU A 11 21.11 3.40 0.83
C GLU A 11 19.72 3.80 0.40
N TRP A 12 18.73 3.02 0.80
CA TRP A 12 17.35 3.37 0.49
C TRP A 12 16.99 4.73 1.07
N VAL A 13 17.29 4.91 2.34
CA VAL A 13 16.93 6.13 3.04
C VAL A 13 17.66 7.32 2.43
N GLU A 14 18.94 7.16 2.18
CA GLU A 14 19.72 8.24 1.64
C GLU A 14 19.26 8.64 0.25
N ASP A 15 19.03 7.67 -0.59
CA ASP A 15 18.61 7.95 -1.96
C ASP A 15 17.26 8.62 -1.99
N LEU A 16 16.36 8.21 -1.11
CA LEU A 16 15.01 8.75 -1.10
C LEU A 16 14.89 10.09 -0.41
N ARG A 17 15.87 10.41 0.43
CA ARG A 17 15.76 11.60 1.27
C ARG A 17 15.83 12.89 0.49
N GLU A 18 16.70 12.98 -0.47
CA GLU A 18 16.90 14.21 -1.18
C GLU A 18 16.36 14.16 -2.58
N PRO A 19 15.66 15.17 -3.02
CA PRO A 19 15.18 15.20 -4.38
C PRO A 19 16.33 15.15 -5.37
N GLY A 20 16.09 14.57 -6.50
CA GLY A 20 17.10 14.51 -7.56
C GLY A 20 17.08 13.18 -8.22
N GLN A 21 18.11 12.94 -9.02
CA GLN A 21 18.18 11.73 -9.80
C GLN A 21 18.26 10.48 -8.97
N ARG A 22 18.93 10.56 -7.86
CA ARG A 22 19.04 9.40 -6.98
C ARG A 22 17.68 9.01 -6.43
N ARG A 23 16.89 10.00 -6.08
CA ARG A 23 15.54 9.73 -5.58
C ARG A 23 14.70 9.14 -6.70
N GLU A 24 14.81 9.65 -7.91
CA GLU A 24 14.04 9.14 -9.01
C GLU A 24 14.36 7.68 -9.28
N ALA A 25 15.62 7.33 -9.27
CA ALA A 25 16.00 5.95 -9.48
C ALA A 25 15.53 5.05 -8.36
N ALA A 26 15.63 5.52 -7.14
CA ALA A 26 15.18 4.74 -6.00
C ALA A 26 13.67 4.57 -6.02
N LEU A 27 12.94 5.61 -6.43
CA LEU A 27 11.49 5.50 -6.52
C LEU A 27 11.08 4.49 -7.60
N ASP A 28 11.80 4.45 -8.70
CA ASP A 28 11.50 3.47 -9.73
C ASP A 28 11.72 2.07 -9.21
N ASP A 29 12.80 1.84 -8.50
CA ASP A 29 13.07 0.54 -7.94
C ASP A 29 12.04 0.18 -6.87
N LEU A 30 11.68 1.14 -6.05
CA LEU A 30 10.71 0.91 -5.01
C LEU A 30 9.34 0.63 -5.60
N ARG A 31 9.00 1.29 -6.69
CA ARG A 31 7.75 1.05 -7.37
C ARG A 31 7.63 -0.40 -7.78
N GLN A 32 8.70 -0.97 -8.31
CA GLN A 32 8.71 -2.36 -8.68
C GLN A 32 8.54 -3.28 -7.46
N VAL A 33 9.25 -2.97 -6.40
CA VAL A 33 9.18 -3.75 -5.18
C VAL A 33 7.75 -3.74 -4.65
N LEU A 34 7.13 -2.56 -4.61
CA LEU A 34 5.80 -2.45 -4.05
C LEU A 34 4.75 -3.08 -4.95
N ALA A 35 4.91 -2.96 -6.26
CA ALA A 35 3.97 -3.59 -7.17
C ALA A 35 4.00 -5.10 -7.03
N ASN A 36 5.20 -5.66 -6.91
CA ASN A 36 5.32 -7.10 -6.72
C ASN A 36 4.76 -7.54 -5.38
N GLY A 37 5.02 -6.77 -4.35
CA GLY A 37 4.52 -7.09 -3.03
C GLY A 37 3.00 -7.01 -2.96
N LEU A 38 2.42 -6.01 -3.59
CA LEU A 38 0.98 -5.88 -3.61
C LEU A 38 0.33 -6.99 -4.42
N THR A 39 0.92 -7.33 -5.55
CA THR A 39 0.38 -8.41 -6.36
C THR A 39 0.32 -9.70 -5.56
N ARG A 40 1.39 -10.01 -4.86
CA ARG A 40 1.42 -11.23 -4.05
C ARG A 40 0.51 -11.14 -2.85
N GLY A 41 0.47 -9.99 -2.22
CA GLY A 41 -0.30 -9.86 -0.99
C GLY A 41 -1.78 -9.74 -1.23
N LEU A 42 -2.21 -9.35 -2.41
CA LEU A 42 -3.62 -9.20 -2.70
C LEU A 42 -4.24 -10.40 -3.39
N VAL A 43 -3.44 -11.41 -3.66
CA VAL A 43 -3.96 -12.65 -4.21
C VAL A 43 -4.98 -13.19 -3.22
N GLY A 44 -6.10 -13.55 -3.63
CA GLY A 44 -7.13 -14.03 -2.76
C GLY A 44 -8.04 -12.95 -2.23
N GLN A 45 -7.64 -11.69 -2.34
CA GLN A 45 -8.48 -10.59 -1.91
C GLN A 45 -9.21 -9.99 -3.11
N VAL A 46 -8.59 -10.05 -4.27
CA VAL A 46 -9.18 -9.54 -5.49
C VAL A 46 -8.82 -10.48 -6.60
N ASP A 47 -9.51 -10.35 -7.70
CA ASP A 47 -9.24 -11.16 -8.88
C ASP A 47 -8.06 -10.53 -9.60
N THR A 48 -6.89 -11.13 -9.46
CA THR A 48 -5.69 -10.57 -10.06
C THR A 48 -5.67 -10.72 -11.57
N ALA A 49 -6.60 -11.49 -12.12
CA ALA A 49 -6.71 -11.59 -13.55
C ALA A 49 -7.64 -10.56 -14.15
N ALA A 50 -8.32 -9.80 -13.33
CA ALA A 50 -9.24 -8.80 -13.82
C ALA A 50 -8.49 -7.67 -14.49
N PRO A 51 -9.02 -7.13 -15.55
CA PRO A 51 -8.32 -6.05 -16.26
C PRO A 51 -8.03 -4.85 -15.40
N GLU A 52 -8.86 -4.60 -14.39
CA GLU A 52 -8.67 -3.45 -13.54
C GLU A 52 -7.60 -3.65 -12.51
N PHE A 53 -7.08 -4.85 -12.35
CA PHE A 53 -6.16 -5.13 -11.27
C PHE A 53 -4.88 -4.32 -11.41
N ASP A 54 -4.36 -4.22 -12.62
CA ASP A 54 -3.12 -3.47 -12.83
C ASP A 54 -3.29 -2.01 -12.47
N ALA A 55 -4.42 -1.43 -12.85
CA ALA A 55 -4.67 -0.03 -12.51
C ALA A 55 -4.81 0.14 -11.02
N LEU A 56 -5.42 -0.82 -10.36
CA LEU A 56 -5.59 -0.78 -8.93
C LEU A 56 -4.25 -0.82 -8.23
N VAL A 57 -3.37 -1.71 -8.66
CA VAL A 57 -2.04 -1.82 -8.08
C VAL A 57 -1.28 -0.53 -8.31
N ASP A 58 -1.37 0.05 -9.49
CA ASP A 58 -0.69 1.30 -9.78
C ASP A 58 -1.14 2.40 -8.84
N ASP A 59 -2.43 2.49 -8.58
CA ASP A 59 -2.97 3.48 -7.68
C ASP A 59 -2.45 3.27 -6.27
N PHE A 60 -2.43 2.04 -5.80
CA PHE A 60 -1.95 1.75 -4.47
C PHE A 60 -0.45 2.04 -4.35
N VAL A 61 0.30 1.70 -5.38
CA VAL A 61 1.74 1.96 -5.39
C VAL A 61 1.99 3.45 -5.31
N GLN A 62 1.25 4.23 -6.07
CA GLN A 62 1.42 5.66 -6.08
C GLN A 62 1.19 6.24 -4.69
N GLU A 63 0.12 5.84 -4.06
CA GLU A 63 -0.15 6.31 -2.72
C GLU A 63 0.85 5.82 -1.72
N ALA A 64 1.28 4.58 -1.87
CA ALA A 64 2.24 4.01 -0.96
C ALA A 64 3.58 4.72 -1.05
N LEU A 65 3.98 5.10 -2.26
CA LEU A 65 5.23 5.84 -2.41
C LEU A 65 5.18 7.16 -1.65
N LEU A 66 4.05 7.83 -1.72
CA LEU A 66 3.90 9.08 -0.97
C LEU A 66 3.96 8.84 0.52
N LYS A 67 3.34 7.78 0.98
CA LYS A 67 3.36 7.45 2.40
C LYS A 67 4.75 7.06 2.86
N VAL A 68 5.48 6.34 2.04
CA VAL A 68 6.84 5.98 2.38
C VAL A 68 7.69 7.23 2.53
N LEU A 69 7.55 8.16 1.59
CA LEU A 69 8.32 9.39 1.68
C LEU A 69 7.94 10.21 2.89
N ASP A 70 6.65 10.27 3.18
CA ASP A 70 6.18 11.01 4.35
C ASP A 70 6.67 10.42 5.65
N ASN A 71 6.89 9.13 5.69
CA ASN A 71 7.27 8.46 6.91
C ASN A 71 8.71 7.99 6.92
N LEU A 72 9.48 8.50 6.00
CA LEU A 72 10.86 8.04 5.86
C LEU A 72 11.65 8.20 7.14
N GLU A 73 11.41 9.27 7.85
CA GLU A 73 12.15 9.53 9.08
C GLU A 73 11.77 8.58 10.20
N SER A 74 10.65 7.94 10.09
CA SER A 74 10.24 7.02 11.13
C SER A 74 10.75 5.60 10.93
N PHE A 75 11.42 5.35 9.81
CA PHE A 75 11.97 4.02 9.59
C PHE A 75 13.09 3.79 10.58
N ALA A 76 12.94 2.77 11.41
CA ALA A 76 13.87 2.53 12.49
C ALA A 76 14.92 1.48 12.21
N GLY A 77 14.89 0.88 11.06
CA GLY A 77 15.90 -0.12 10.71
C GLY A 77 15.71 -1.48 11.35
N ARG A 78 14.51 -1.75 11.86
CA ARG A 78 14.28 -3.02 12.52
C ARG A 78 14.01 -4.13 11.54
N SER A 79 13.78 -3.81 10.28
CA SER A 79 13.58 -4.80 9.25
C SER A 79 14.26 -4.26 8.01
N LEU A 80 14.18 -5.00 6.93
CA LEU A 80 14.66 -4.47 5.67
C LEU A 80 13.75 -3.33 5.26
N PHE A 81 14.33 -2.34 4.61
CA PHE A 81 13.56 -1.20 4.16
C PHE A 81 12.40 -1.66 3.27
N THR A 82 12.65 -2.61 2.38
CA THR A 82 11.61 -3.10 1.49
C THR A 82 10.49 -3.79 2.23
N THR A 83 10.81 -4.48 3.32
CA THR A 83 9.79 -5.12 4.14
C THR A 83 8.91 -4.07 4.80
N TRP A 84 9.52 -3.04 5.31
CA TRP A 84 8.81 -1.95 5.96
C TRP A 84 7.91 -1.24 4.94
N ALA A 85 8.45 -0.95 3.77
CA ALA A 85 7.69 -0.25 2.74
C ALA A 85 6.54 -1.12 2.21
N ASN A 86 6.79 -2.42 2.07
CA ASN A 86 5.73 -3.33 1.63
C ASN A 86 4.61 -3.42 2.64
N LYS A 87 4.91 -3.33 3.91
CA LYS A 87 3.89 -3.32 4.92
C LYS A 87 3.00 -2.10 4.78
N ILE A 88 3.60 -0.97 4.52
CA ILE A 88 2.85 0.26 4.32
C ILE A 88 1.92 0.09 3.12
N ALA A 89 2.45 -0.41 2.03
CA ALA A 89 1.67 -0.57 0.81
C ALA A 89 0.55 -1.59 0.98
N LEU A 90 0.84 -2.69 1.62
CA LEU A 90 -0.15 -3.73 1.78
C LEU A 90 -1.26 -3.29 2.72
N ASN A 91 -0.90 -2.63 3.80
CA ASN A 91 -1.91 -2.10 4.72
C ASN A 91 -2.81 -1.10 4.02
N LEU A 92 -2.22 -0.25 3.20
CA LEU A 92 -2.98 0.71 2.45
C LEU A 92 -3.93 0.02 1.48
N GLY A 93 -3.42 -0.96 0.75
CA GLY A 93 -4.23 -1.67 -0.21
C GLY A 93 -5.36 -2.44 0.41
N LEU A 94 -5.07 -3.14 1.50
CA LEU A 94 -6.11 -3.90 2.18
C LEU A 94 -7.16 -2.99 2.79
N THR A 95 -6.75 -1.87 3.31
CA THR A 95 -7.67 -0.90 3.89
C THR A 95 -8.58 -0.34 2.80
N GLU A 96 -8.00 0.01 1.66
CA GLU A 96 -8.80 0.56 0.57
C GLU A 96 -9.78 -0.47 0.02
N LEU A 97 -9.35 -1.71 -0.10
CA LEU A 97 -10.23 -2.76 -0.58
C LEU A 97 -11.36 -3.02 0.38
N ARG A 98 -11.07 -2.98 1.66
CA ARG A 98 -12.08 -3.18 2.67
C ARG A 98 -13.08 -2.04 2.64
N ARG A 99 -12.59 -0.84 2.51
CA ARG A 99 -13.43 0.33 2.43
C ARG A 99 -14.33 0.28 1.20
N LYS A 100 -13.77 -0.12 0.08
CA LYS A 100 -14.50 -0.22 -1.14
C LYS A 100 -15.60 -1.28 -1.04
N ARG A 101 -15.25 -2.43 -0.50
CA ARG A 101 -16.19 -3.51 -0.30
C ARG A 101 -17.32 -3.09 0.60
N TRP A 102 -16.96 -2.38 1.66
CA TRP A 102 -17.94 -1.94 2.62
C TRP A 102 -18.89 -0.94 1.97
N ARG A 103 -18.36 -0.06 1.17
CA ARG A 103 -19.18 0.92 0.48
C ARG A 103 -20.16 0.25 -0.48
N ASP A 104 -19.70 -0.73 -1.21
CA ASP A 104 -20.56 -1.46 -2.12
C ASP A 104 -21.64 -2.21 -1.40
N SER A 105 -21.30 -2.84 -0.31
CA SER A 105 -22.24 -3.53 0.50
C SER A 105 -23.26 -2.59 1.10
N SER A 106 -22.81 -1.45 1.52
CA SER A 106 -23.66 -0.47 2.13
C SER A 106 -24.71 0.04 1.16
N LEU A 107 -24.33 0.19 -0.08
CA LEU A 107 -25.28 0.60 -1.08
C LEU A 107 -26.37 -0.42 -1.29
N ASP A 108 -25.99 -1.67 -1.29
CA ASP A 108 -26.97 -2.74 -1.40
C ASP A 108 -27.84 -2.75 -0.20
N GLN A 109 -27.30 -2.57 0.96
CA GLN A 109 -28.07 -2.63 2.18
C GLN A 109 -28.97 -1.43 2.34
N LEU A 110 -28.59 -0.32 1.81
CA LEU A 110 -29.43 0.83 1.91
C LEU A 110 -30.76 0.60 1.25
N THR A 111 -30.80 -0.20 0.24
CA THR A 111 -32.04 -0.47 -0.39
C THR A 111 -32.85 -1.49 0.33
N GLN A 112 -32.26 -2.22 1.26
CA GLN A 112 -33.00 -3.18 1.99
C GLN A 112 -33.30 -2.71 3.33
N THR A 113 -32.40 -2.23 4.06
CA THR A 113 -32.63 -1.92 5.41
C THR A 113 -31.69 -0.97 5.84
N GLU A 114 -31.77 -0.52 7.00
CA GLU A 114 -31.00 0.46 7.45
C GLU A 114 -30.05 0.13 8.46
N ASP A 115 -29.78 -0.92 8.78
CA ASP A 115 -28.95 -1.24 9.82
C ASP A 115 -27.61 -0.67 9.79
N GLY A 116 -27.31 0.43 9.75
CA GLY A 116 -26.04 0.99 9.76
C GLY A 116 -25.37 1.10 11.03
N ASP A 117 -26.01 0.72 12.03
CA ASP A 117 -25.50 1.01 13.31
C ASP A 117 -24.30 0.23 13.68
N PHE A 118 -24.03 -0.88 13.08
CA PHE A 118 -22.86 -1.61 13.50
C PHE A 118 -21.60 -0.96 13.00
N THR A 119 -21.70 0.03 12.20
CA THR A 119 -20.57 0.67 11.65
C THR A 119 -19.56 1.16 12.63
N PRO A 120 -19.94 1.71 13.73
CA PRO A 120 -18.92 2.25 14.63
C PRO A 120 -17.91 1.23 15.09
N SER A 121 -18.35 0.07 15.41
CA SER A 121 -17.42 -0.93 15.87
C SER A 121 -16.51 -1.35 14.74
N PHE A 122 -17.05 -1.44 13.55
CA PHE A 122 -16.25 -1.80 12.44
C PHE A 122 -15.22 -0.74 12.17
N MET A 123 -15.60 0.51 12.26
CA MET A 123 -14.67 1.58 12.04
C MET A 123 -13.59 1.60 13.10
N ALA A 124 -13.93 1.25 14.28
CA ALA A 124 -12.95 1.19 15.34
C ALA A 124 -11.89 0.15 15.02
N ASP A 125 -12.29 -0.93 14.44
CA ASP A 125 -11.33 -1.94 14.11
C ASP A 125 -10.42 -1.49 13.02
N LEU A 126 -10.88 -0.64 12.18
CA LEU A 126 -10.05 -0.16 11.12
C LEU A 126 -9.11 0.91 11.55
N SER A 127 -9.30 1.45 12.71
CA SER A 127 -8.45 2.47 13.19
C SER A 127 -7.05 2.04 13.23
N PRO A 128 -6.13 2.81 12.81
CA PRO A 128 -4.78 2.41 12.84
C PRO A 128 -4.30 2.27 14.21
N ARG A 129 -3.56 1.31 14.46
CA ARG A 129 -3.04 1.17 15.67
C ARG A 129 -1.71 1.51 15.61
N PRO A 130 -1.18 2.13 16.52
CA PRO A 130 0.20 2.56 16.55
C PRO A 130 1.14 1.42 16.44
#